data_84a8dcc34040fb31231b231ef2651cce
#
_entry.id   84a8dcc34040fb31231b231ef2651cce
#
_cell.length_a   1.000
_cell.length_b   1.000
_cell.length_c   1.000
_cell.angle_alpha   90.00
_cell.angle_beta   90.00
_cell.angle_gamma   90.00
#
_symmetry.space_group_name_H-M   'P 1'
#
loop_
_entity.id
_entity.type
_entity.pdbx_description
1 polymer ?
#
loop_
_entity_poly.entity_id
_entity_poly.type
_entity_poly.pdbx_seq_one_letter_code
_entity_poly.pdbx_strand_id
1 'polypeptide(L)'
;MVSCGNEHSLILSKNNEVYGVGNNEDGVLGLNDTKIKTYKPILIHFGDKDEFTKKIKHISCGTVHNLALTDDGKIFSWGAAMGGQLGHEEKILMKNSGNKNLYLSKPTIISKLFDMKININKISCGEAHSIALSKDGNVYSWGFGSNGQLGLGFCEDSFELGKGLAKSRKLLPEKINISDIKNIECGKTFTMLINKNNKLLACGNNDLNQLGFNFEKTNNKRICNDLIYPTLIDSFSTFEVKKISCGEGHCLAIINDISFSGVQNVWSWGNNKFGQLGQGSTTKVSLPKPMYLLTDYNNYKHGFDEISCGGFHSLCLIKYKENINWIYDDFDKKIVKIIEEIGIY
;
A
#
# COMPACT_ATOMS: atom_id res chain seq x y z
N MET A 1 -11.30 -10.22 -1.99
CA MET A 1 -10.36 -9.09 -1.79
C MET A 1 -10.36 -8.21 -3.03
N VAL A 2 -10.28 -6.88 -2.88
CA VAL A 2 -10.20 -5.93 -4.00
C VAL A 2 -8.95 -5.08 -3.82
N SER A 3 -8.28 -4.72 -4.91
CA SER A 3 -7.16 -3.78 -4.94
C SER A 3 -7.27 -2.89 -6.17
N CYS A 4 -7.04 -1.58 -6.01
CA CYS A 4 -7.21 -0.59 -7.07
C CYS A 4 -5.87 0.07 -7.40
N GLY A 5 -5.59 0.20 -8.70
CA GLY A 5 -4.55 1.06 -9.25
C GLY A 5 -5.12 2.41 -9.66
N ASN A 6 -4.44 3.12 -10.57
CA ASN A 6 -4.91 4.44 -11.02
C ASN A 6 -6.20 4.33 -11.87
N GLU A 7 -6.19 3.46 -12.88
CA GLU A 7 -7.30 3.31 -13.83
C GLU A 7 -7.73 1.85 -14.01
N HIS A 8 -7.34 0.97 -13.10
CA HIS A 8 -7.70 -0.44 -13.11
C HIS A 8 -7.96 -0.95 -11.70
N SER A 9 -8.68 -2.05 -11.61
CA SER A 9 -8.93 -2.76 -10.35
C SER A 9 -8.75 -4.26 -10.53
N LEU A 10 -8.25 -4.91 -9.50
CA LEU A 10 -8.17 -6.36 -9.40
C LEU A 10 -9.14 -6.86 -8.33
N ILE A 11 -9.77 -7.99 -8.61
CA ILE A 11 -10.70 -8.67 -7.72
C ILE A 11 -10.20 -10.10 -7.51
N LEU A 12 -9.92 -10.48 -6.27
CA LEU A 12 -9.63 -11.86 -5.87
C LEU A 12 -10.90 -12.49 -5.30
N SER A 13 -11.40 -13.52 -5.97
CA SER A 13 -12.60 -14.26 -5.58
C SER A 13 -12.35 -15.20 -4.40
N LYS A 14 -13.42 -15.73 -3.81
CA LYS A 14 -13.33 -16.81 -2.78
C LYS A 14 -12.75 -18.12 -3.33
N ASN A 15 -12.82 -18.31 -4.66
CA ASN A 15 -12.25 -19.48 -5.36
C ASN A 15 -10.78 -19.29 -5.72
N ASN A 16 -10.13 -18.21 -5.24
CA ASN A 16 -8.74 -17.84 -5.55
C ASN A 16 -8.50 -17.46 -7.03
N GLU A 17 -9.53 -17.09 -7.75
CA GLU A 17 -9.45 -16.56 -9.11
C GLU A 17 -9.25 -15.04 -9.05
N VAL A 18 -8.43 -14.50 -9.96
CA VAL A 18 -8.18 -13.06 -10.07
C VAL A 18 -8.82 -12.53 -11.33
N TYR A 19 -9.55 -11.45 -11.19
CA TYR A 19 -10.22 -10.74 -12.29
C TYR A 19 -9.67 -9.32 -12.37
N GLY A 20 -9.51 -8.81 -13.59
CA GLY A 20 -9.11 -7.44 -13.89
C GLY A 20 -10.21 -6.66 -14.60
N VAL A 21 -10.34 -5.36 -14.29
CA VAL A 21 -11.27 -4.43 -14.94
C VAL A 21 -10.66 -3.03 -15.01
N GLY A 22 -10.92 -2.29 -16.08
CA GLY A 22 -10.47 -0.92 -16.30
C GLY A 22 -9.60 -0.76 -17.54
N ASN A 23 -8.68 0.22 -17.49
CA ASN A 23 -7.72 0.50 -18.57
C ASN A 23 -6.62 -0.57 -18.61
N ASN A 24 -6.04 -0.84 -19.78
CA ASN A 24 -4.99 -1.85 -20.01
C ASN A 24 -3.81 -1.36 -20.87
N GLU A 25 -3.58 -0.06 -20.96
CA GLU A 25 -2.53 0.48 -21.84
C GLU A 25 -1.14 -0.09 -21.56
N ASP A 26 -0.81 -0.31 -20.27
CA ASP A 26 0.47 -0.89 -19.85
C ASP A 26 0.39 -2.40 -19.57
N GLY A 27 -0.64 -3.07 -20.04
CA GLY A 27 -0.86 -4.50 -19.79
C GLY A 27 -1.27 -4.82 -18.35
N VAL A 28 -1.76 -3.84 -17.59
CA VAL A 28 -2.12 -3.97 -16.16
C VAL A 28 -3.25 -4.95 -15.88
N LEU A 29 -4.07 -5.29 -16.88
CA LEU A 29 -5.11 -6.32 -16.75
C LEU A 29 -4.57 -7.75 -16.88
N GLY A 30 -3.29 -7.93 -17.27
CA GLY A 30 -2.68 -9.26 -17.34
C GLY A 30 -3.24 -10.19 -18.43
N LEU A 31 -3.86 -9.65 -19.48
CA LEU A 31 -4.63 -10.39 -20.50
C LEU A 31 -3.78 -10.80 -21.71
N ASN A 32 -2.45 -10.66 -21.64
CA ASN A 32 -1.51 -10.86 -22.76
C ASN A 32 -1.78 -9.92 -23.95
N ASP A 33 -2.43 -8.80 -23.70
CA ASP A 33 -2.76 -7.73 -24.63
C ASP A 33 -2.67 -6.39 -23.91
N THR A 34 -2.45 -5.29 -24.63
CA THR A 34 -2.42 -3.92 -24.10
C THR A 34 -3.51 -3.02 -24.69
N LYS A 35 -4.28 -3.53 -25.67
CA LYS A 35 -5.31 -2.76 -26.39
C LYS A 35 -6.71 -2.91 -25.78
N ILE A 36 -6.92 -3.93 -24.98
CA ILE A 36 -8.23 -4.25 -24.41
C ILE A 36 -8.49 -3.34 -23.21
N LYS A 37 -9.45 -2.42 -23.36
CA LYS A 37 -10.09 -1.73 -22.22
C LYS A 37 -11.36 -2.49 -21.88
N THR A 38 -11.57 -2.83 -20.60
CA THR A 38 -12.75 -3.60 -20.20
C THR A 38 -13.58 -2.87 -19.16
N TYR A 39 -14.89 -2.96 -19.33
CA TYR A 39 -15.91 -2.45 -18.42
C TYR A 39 -16.56 -3.56 -17.57
N LYS A 40 -16.12 -4.81 -17.78
CA LYS A 40 -16.54 -5.99 -17.01
C LYS A 40 -15.29 -6.73 -16.52
N PRO A 41 -15.32 -7.31 -15.32
CA PRO A 41 -14.22 -8.13 -14.83
C PRO A 41 -13.90 -9.29 -15.79
N ILE A 42 -12.64 -9.44 -16.18
CA ILE A 42 -12.14 -10.54 -17.01
C ILE A 42 -11.17 -11.37 -16.18
N LEU A 43 -11.29 -12.69 -16.27
CA LEU A 43 -10.41 -13.65 -15.59
C LEU A 43 -8.97 -13.52 -16.08
N ILE A 44 -8.03 -13.39 -15.15
CA ILE A 44 -6.59 -13.35 -15.41
C ILE A 44 -6.01 -14.75 -15.23
N HIS A 45 -5.25 -15.22 -16.23
CA HIS A 45 -4.59 -16.53 -16.18
C HIS A 45 -3.14 -16.39 -15.70
N PHE A 46 -2.75 -17.27 -14.76
CA PHE A 46 -1.40 -17.35 -14.21
C PHE A 46 -0.70 -18.60 -14.71
N GLY A 47 0.51 -18.41 -15.29
CA GLY A 47 1.28 -19.52 -15.87
C GLY A 47 0.64 -20.14 -17.11
N ASP A 48 1.22 -21.24 -17.61
CA ASP A 48 0.62 -22.05 -18.66
C ASP A 48 -0.49 -22.94 -18.06
N LYS A 49 -1.57 -23.13 -18.79
CA LYS A 49 -2.86 -23.67 -18.31
C LYS A 49 -2.75 -25.03 -17.57
N ASP A 50 -1.72 -25.80 -17.85
CA ASP A 50 -1.56 -27.17 -17.34
C ASP A 50 -0.61 -27.28 -16.13
N GLU A 51 0.17 -26.23 -15.81
CA GLU A 51 1.19 -26.28 -14.74
C GLU A 51 0.82 -25.47 -13.48
N PHE A 52 -0.10 -24.51 -13.57
CA PHE A 52 -0.40 -23.64 -12.46
C PHE A 52 -1.52 -24.18 -11.57
N THR A 53 -1.14 -24.97 -10.55
CA THR A 53 -2.06 -25.56 -9.58
C THR A 53 -2.18 -24.75 -8.28
N LYS A 54 -1.44 -23.63 -8.17
CA LYS A 54 -1.36 -22.84 -6.93
C LYS A 54 -2.46 -21.81 -6.82
N LYS A 55 -2.87 -21.53 -5.57
CA LYS A 55 -3.93 -20.58 -5.26
C LYS A 55 -3.34 -19.21 -5.03
N ILE A 56 -3.93 -18.18 -5.64
CA ILE A 56 -3.62 -16.80 -5.29
C ILE A 56 -4.30 -16.46 -3.96
N LYS A 57 -3.53 -15.98 -2.98
CA LYS A 57 -4.04 -15.61 -1.65
C LYS A 57 -4.06 -14.10 -1.39
N HIS A 58 -3.30 -13.32 -2.15
CA HIS A 58 -3.21 -11.87 -1.99
C HIS A 58 -2.91 -11.18 -3.32
N ILE A 59 -3.48 -10.00 -3.53
CA ILE A 59 -3.25 -9.13 -4.69
C ILE A 59 -2.92 -7.72 -4.21
N SER A 60 -2.10 -7.00 -4.95
CA SER A 60 -1.81 -5.58 -4.68
C SER A 60 -1.59 -4.85 -5.99
N CYS A 61 -2.26 -3.71 -6.17
CA CYS A 61 -2.11 -2.83 -7.32
C CYS A 61 -1.28 -1.61 -6.91
N GLY A 62 -0.30 -1.27 -7.74
CA GLY A 62 0.30 0.05 -7.78
C GLY A 62 -0.41 0.95 -8.79
N THR A 63 0.17 2.09 -9.14
CA THR A 63 -0.44 3.00 -10.11
C THR A 63 -0.67 2.32 -11.46
N VAL A 64 0.36 1.66 -12.00
CA VAL A 64 0.34 1.00 -13.32
C VAL A 64 1.03 -0.38 -13.30
N HIS A 65 1.07 -1.05 -12.14
CA HIS A 65 1.62 -2.40 -12.03
C HIS A 65 0.90 -3.18 -10.94
N ASN A 66 1.07 -4.48 -10.94
CA ASN A 66 0.41 -5.39 -10.01
C ASN A 66 1.34 -6.46 -9.49
N LEU A 67 1.03 -6.92 -8.28
CA LEU A 67 1.58 -8.12 -7.67
C LEU A 67 0.46 -9.08 -7.28
N ALA A 68 0.70 -10.38 -7.44
CA ALA A 68 -0.13 -11.44 -6.89
C ALA A 68 0.75 -12.45 -6.14
N LEU A 69 0.32 -12.83 -4.95
CA LEU A 69 1.02 -13.74 -4.06
C LEU A 69 0.29 -15.07 -4.00
N THR A 70 1.01 -16.16 -4.21
CA THR A 70 0.49 -17.52 -4.09
C THR A 70 0.49 -18.02 -2.63
N ASP A 71 -0.23 -19.09 -2.37
CA ASP A 71 -0.29 -19.77 -1.07
C ASP A 71 1.07 -20.37 -0.65
N ASP A 72 1.91 -20.78 -1.61
CA ASP A 72 3.26 -21.29 -1.39
C ASP A 72 4.35 -20.18 -1.34
N GLY A 73 3.96 -18.90 -1.40
CA GLY A 73 4.85 -17.75 -1.17
C GLY A 73 5.59 -17.24 -2.41
N LYS A 74 5.16 -17.61 -3.63
CA LYS A 74 5.68 -17.06 -4.89
C LYS A 74 4.95 -15.77 -5.25
N ILE A 75 5.65 -14.88 -5.97
CA ILE A 75 5.08 -13.61 -6.44
C ILE A 75 5.05 -13.58 -7.96
N PHE A 76 3.91 -13.22 -8.51
CA PHE A 76 3.74 -12.79 -9.90
C PHE A 76 3.66 -11.28 -9.98
N SER A 77 4.21 -10.70 -11.05
CA SER A 77 4.10 -9.28 -11.37
C SER A 77 3.76 -9.06 -12.82
N TRP A 78 3.06 -7.98 -13.13
CA TRP A 78 2.72 -7.54 -14.50
C TRP A 78 2.32 -6.07 -14.51
N GLY A 79 2.22 -5.48 -15.72
CA GLY A 79 1.98 -4.07 -15.96
C GLY A 79 3.26 -3.34 -16.38
N ALA A 80 3.31 -2.02 -16.16
CA ALA A 80 4.46 -1.18 -16.48
C ALA A 80 5.73 -1.56 -15.70
N ALA A 81 6.90 -1.43 -16.35
CA ALA A 81 8.18 -1.86 -15.81
C ALA A 81 9.29 -0.80 -15.83
N MET A 82 9.04 0.41 -16.33
CA MET A 82 10.09 1.42 -16.54
C MET A 82 10.85 1.80 -15.26
N GLY A 83 10.17 1.82 -14.11
CA GLY A 83 10.78 2.08 -12.81
C GLY A 83 11.44 0.86 -12.16
N GLY A 84 11.39 -0.32 -12.78
CA GLY A 84 11.88 -1.57 -12.19
C GLY A 84 10.88 -2.26 -11.25
N GLN A 85 9.67 -1.73 -11.11
CA GLN A 85 8.65 -2.14 -10.14
C GLN A 85 8.16 -3.59 -10.30
N LEU A 86 8.45 -4.24 -11.42
CA LEU A 86 8.07 -5.65 -11.64
C LEU A 86 9.05 -6.67 -11.06
N GLY A 87 10.28 -6.27 -10.69
CA GLY A 87 11.24 -7.17 -10.06
C GLY A 87 11.93 -8.17 -11.01
N HIS A 88 12.06 -7.84 -12.30
CA HIS A 88 12.67 -8.67 -13.33
C HIS A 88 13.94 -8.08 -13.92
N GLU A 89 14.82 -8.94 -14.40
CA GLU A 89 15.96 -8.52 -15.20
C GLU A 89 15.51 -7.86 -16.52
N GLU A 90 16.25 -6.88 -16.98
CA GLU A 90 15.94 -6.10 -18.17
C GLU A 90 15.75 -6.96 -19.43
N LYS A 91 16.52 -8.05 -19.58
CA LYS A 91 16.40 -9.00 -20.67
C LYS A 91 15.01 -9.66 -20.79
N ILE A 92 14.34 -9.89 -19.63
CA ILE A 92 12.99 -10.47 -19.60
C ILE A 92 11.97 -9.42 -20.08
N LEU A 93 12.14 -8.17 -19.65
CA LEU A 93 11.28 -7.06 -20.02
C LEU A 93 11.38 -6.74 -21.51
N MET A 94 12.61 -6.67 -22.05
CA MET A 94 12.84 -6.38 -23.47
C MET A 94 12.31 -7.45 -24.40
N LYS A 95 12.36 -8.73 -24.01
CA LYS A 95 11.84 -9.84 -24.81
C LYS A 95 10.32 -9.75 -25.04
N ASN A 96 9.59 -9.18 -24.09
CA ASN A 96 8.12 -9.16 -24.10
C ASN A 96 7.52 -7.85 -24.63
N SER A 97 8.23 -6.72 -24.56
CA SER A 97 7.65 -5.40 -24.83
C SER A 97 8.06 -4.73 -26.15
N GLY A 98 9.07 -5.28 -26.86
CA GLY A 98 9.66 -4.51 -27.98
C GLY A 98 10.26 -3.17 -27.51
N ASN A 99 11.14 -2.56 -28.24
CA ASN A 99 12.09 -1.51 -27.79
C ASN A 99 11.53 -0.15 -27.31
N LYS A 100 10.23 0.06 -27.07
CA LYS A 100 9.73 1.41 -26.75
C LYS A 100 9.17 1.60 -25.35
N ASN A 101 8.42 0.66 -24.79
CA ASN A 101 7.88 0.76 -23.44
C ASN A 101 8.08 -0.58 -22.72
N LEU A 102 8.75 -0.57 -21.58
CA LEU A 102 8.96 -1.80 -20.81
C LEU A 102 7.69 -2.12 -20.01
N TYR A 103 7.05 -3.25 -20.33
CA TYR A 103 5.90 -3.78 -19.60
C TYR A 103 5.82 -5.31 -19.71
N LEU A 104 5.04 -5.93 -18.83
CA LEU A 104 4.60 -7.32 -18.96
C LEU A 104 3.08 -7.37 -19.02
N SER A 105 2.52 -7.79 -20.14
CA SER A 105 1.06 -7.88 -20.34
C SER A 105 0.44 -9.16 -19.78
N LYS A 106 1.24 -10.04 -19.19
CA LYS A 106 0.77 -11.24 -18.46
C LYS A 106 1.51 -11.42 -17.14
N PRO A 107 0.84 -12.02 -16.13
CA PRO A 107 1.50 -12.34 -14.86
C PRO A 107 2.75 -13.20 -15.08
N THR A 108 3.89 -12.73 -14.58
CA THR A 108 5.19 -13.39 -14.70
C THR A 108 5.81 -13.56 -13.31
N ILE A 109 6.37 -14.73 -13.03
CA ILE A 109 6.94 -15.06 -11.71
C ILE A 109 8.24 -14.30 -11.47
N ILE A 110 8.44 -13.74 -10.27
CA ILE A 110 9.69 -13.09 -9.88
C ILE A 110 10.72 -14.15 -9.48
N SER A 111 11.60 -14.52 -10.41
CA SER A 111 12.52 -15.64 -10.24
C SER A 111 13.49 -15.45 -9.08
N LYS A 112 14.03 -14.25 -8.86
CA LYS A 112 15.06 -14.00 -7.83
C LYS A 112 14.62 -14.43 -6.41
N LEU A 113 13.38 -14.10 -6.00
CA LEU A 113 12.86 -14.49 -4.69
C LEU A 113 12.59 -16.00 -4.61
N PHE A 114 12.14 -16.57 -5.72
CA PHE A 114 11.90 -18.01 -5.83
C PHE A 114 13.22 -18.80 -5.75
N ASP A 115 14.25 -18.41 -6.52
CA ASP A 115 15.56 -19.07 -6.55
C ASP A 115 16.27 -19.02 -5.19
N MET A 116 16.08 -17.92 -4.45
CA MET A 116 16.56 -17.78 -3.07
C MET A 116 15.72 -18.55 -2.04
N LYS A 117 14.66 -19.26 -2.45
CA LYS A 117 13.73 -20.01 -1.59
C LYS A 117 13.10 -19.17 -0.48
N ILE A 118 12.86 -17.89 -0.75
CA ILE A 118 12.25 -16.95 0.20
C ILE A 118 10.73 -17.15 0.19
N ASN A 119 10.18 -17.52 1.35
CA ASN A 119 8.73 -17.71 1.50
C ASN A 119 8.07 -16.37 1.86
N ILE A 120 7.40 -15.75 0.89
CA ILE A 120 6.73 -14.48 1.08
C ILE A 120 5.35 -14.68 1.72
N ASN A 121 5.01 -13.78 2.65
CA ASN A 121 3.75 -13.77 3.38
C ASN A 121 2.83 -12.61 3.02
N LYS A 122 3.39 -11.44 2.71
CA LYS A 122 2.63 -10.24 2.32
C LYS A 122 3.36 -9.48 1.21
N ILE A 123 2.57 -8.78 0.37
CA ILE A 123 3.03 -7.89 -0.69
C ILE A 123 2.30 -6.54 -0.59
N SER A 124 2.94 -5.47 -1.04
CA SER A 124 2.30 -4.15 -1.20
C SER A 124 2.97 -3.39 -2.35
N CYS A 125 2.17 -2.62 -3.09
CA CYS A 125 2.60 -1.78 -4.21
C CYS A 125 2.37 -0.31 -3.89
N GLY A 126 3.36 0.53 -4.20
CA GLY A 126 3.20 1.98 -4.28
C GLY A 126 2.99 2.45 -5.73
N GLU A 127 3.34 3.70 -6.04
CA GLU A 127 3.21 4.24 -7.41
C GLU A 127 4.03 3.43 -8.41
N ALA A 128 5.33 3.34 -8.18
CA ALA A 128 6.30 2.65 -9.03
C ALA A 128 7.35 1.87 -8.21
N HIS A 129 7.00 1.45 -6.97
CA HIS A 129 7.80 0.57 -6.16
C HIS A 129 6.96 -0.55 -5.58
N SER A 130 7.62 -1.61 -5.20
CA SER A 130 7.03 -2.84 -4.67
C SER A 130 7.78 -3.29 -3.44
N ILE A 131 7.07 -3.85 -2.46
CA ILE A 131 7.66 -4.46 -1.28
C ILE A 131 7.04 -5.83 -1.00
N ALA A 132 7.83 -6.71 -0.41
CA ALA A 132 7.43 -8.03 0.01
C ALA A 132 7.97 -8.34 1.41
N LEU A 133 7.13 -8.96 2.24
CA LEU A 133 7.46 -9.41 3.58
C LEU A 133 7.56 -10.93 3.58
N SER A 134 8.69 -11.47 4.02
CA SER A 134 8.85 -12.91 4.22
C SER A 134 8.22 -13.38 5.54
N LYS A 135 7.94 -14.67 5.65
CA LYS A 135 7.45 -15.28 6.90
C LYS A 135 8.41 -15.07 8.08
N ASP A 136 9.69 -14.92 7.81
CA ASP A 136 10.73 -14.70 8.81
C ASP A 136 10.85 -13.25 9.29
N GLY A 137 10.03 -12.34 8.73
CA GLY A 137 10.02 -10.92 9.10
C GLY A 137 11.08 -10.07 8.38
N ASN A 138 11.70 -10.59 7.29
CA ASN A 138 12.56 -9.82 6.41
C ASN A 138 11.75 -9.10 5.34
N VAL A 139 12.16 -7.90 4.97
CA VAL A 139 11.51 -7.08 3.93
C VAL A 139 12.40 -6.96 2.72
N TYR A 140 11.80 -7.08 1.56
CA TYR A 140 12.42 -6.92 0.24
C TYR A 140 11.72 -5.80 -0.50
N SER A 141 12.48 -4.91 -1.12
CA SER A 141 11.96 -3.79 -1.91
C SER A 141 12.62 -3.71 -3.28
N TRP A 142 11.89 -3.20 -4.26
CA TRP A 142 12.36 -2.98 -5.62
C TRP A 142 11.50 -1.95 -6.33
N GLY A 143 11.95 -1.51 -7.51
CA GLY A 143 11.29 -0.47 -8.27
C GLY A 143 11.98 0.89 -8.09
N PHE A 144 11.21 1.95 -8.22
CA PHE A 144 11.67 3.33 -8.15
C PHE A 144 11.97 3.76 -6.71
N GLY A 145 13.09 4.43 -6.48
CA GLY A 145 13.60 4.73 -5.14
C GLY A 145 14.13 6.15 -4.95
N SER A 146 13.81 7.09 -5.84
CA SER A 146 14.34 8.47 -5.80
C SER A 146 14.03 9.24 -4.53
N ASN A 147 12.96 8.87 -3.83
CA ASN A 147 12.53 9.52 -2.58
C ASN A 147 12.88 8.67 -1.33
N GLY A 148 13.71 7.62 -1.46
CA GLY A 148 14.04 6.75 -0.34
C GLY A 148 12.96 5.71 0.01
N GLN A 149 11.87 5.60 -0.75
CA GLN A 149 10.75 4.68 -0.49
C GLN A 149 11.12 3.21 -0.48
N LEU A 150 12.29 2.85 -1.03
CA LEU A 150 12.83 1.48 -0.96
C LEU A 150 13.48 1.16 0.39
N GLY A 151 13.84 2.17 1.21
CA GLY A 151 14.48 1.96 2.50
C GLY A 151 15.89 1.37 2.43
N LEU A 152 16.57 1.47 1.26
CA LEU A 152 17.88 0.87 0.97
C LEU A 152 19.05 1.83 1.16
N GLY A 153 18.80 3.04 1.70
CA GLY A 153 19.85 4.00 2.03
C GLY A 153 20.23 4.94 0.89
N PHE A 154 19.41 5.12 -0.10
CA PHE A 154 19.63 6.08 -1.19
C PHE A 154 18.36 6.85 -1.56
N CYS A 155 18.56 8.09 -1.99
CA CYS A 155 17.62 8.93 -2.72
C CYS A 155 18.40 9.69 -3.79
N GLU A 156 17.74 10.28 -4.78
CA GLU A 156 18.42 11.17 -5.72
C GLU A 156 18.37 12.61 -5.20
N ASP A 157 19.53 13.11 -4.78
CA ASP A 157 19.70 14.51 -4.37
C ASP A 157 19.93 15.50 -5.53
N SER A 158 20.04 15.04 -6.76
CA SER A 158 20.28 15.93 -7.89
C SER A 158 19.81 15.35 -9.20
N PHE A 159 19.00 16.12 -9.88
CA PHE A 159 18.79 16.07 -11.32
C PHE A 159 20.12 16.40 -12.03
N GLU A 160 21.08 15.50 -12.03
CA GLU A 160 22.15 15.57 -13.02
C GLU A 160 21.51 15.20 -14.37
N LEU A 161 21.05 16.23 -15.07
CA LEU A 161 20.63 16.15 -16.47
C LEU A 161 21.62 15.28 -17.27
N GLY A 162 21.21 14.07 -17.63
CA GLY A 162 21.96 13.22 -18.54
C GLY A 162 22.47 11.88 -17.99
N LYS A 163 22.38 11.59 -16.69
CA LYS A 163 22.78 10.29 -16.11
C LYS A 163 21.62 9.40 -15.72
N GLY A 164 20.52 9.50 -16.42
CA GLY A 164 19.44 8.53 -16.56
C GLY A 164 18.89 7.86 -15.31
N LEU A 165 17.61 7.53 -15.35
CA LEU A 165 16.79 6.71 -14.43
C LEU A 165 17.46 5.47 -13.80
N ALA A 166 18.67 5.11 -14.25
CA ALA A 166 19.36 3.88 -13.84
C ALA A 166 19.86 3.88 -12.40
N LYS A 167 20.10 5.04 -11.78
CA LYS A 167 20.64 5.11 -10.41
C LYS A 167 19.54 5.09 -9.33
N SER A 168 18.34 5.56 -9.64
CA SER A 168 17.23 5.69 -8.70
C SER A 168 16.29 4.50 -8.67
N ARG A 169 16.60 3.40 -9.38
CA ARG A 169 15.74 2.21 -9.44
C ARG A 169 16.49 0.93 -9.11
N LYS A 170 15.77 -0.01 -8.53
CA LYS A 170 16.20 -1.40 -8.33
C LYS A 170 15.35 -2.31 -9.19
N LEU A 171 15.96 -2.94 -10.18
CA LEU A 171 15.25 -3.87 -11.09
C LEU A 171 14.84 -5.15 -10.40
N LEU A 172 15.63 -5.62 -9.44
CA LEU A 172 15.41 -6.89 -8.75
C LEU A 172 15.15 -6.63 -7.26
N PRO A 173 14.36 -7.49 -6.60
CA PRO A 173 14.16 -7.42 -5.15
C PRO A 173 15.48 -7.39 -4.38
N GLU A 174 15.64 -6.41 -3.50
CA GLU A 174 16.76 -6.28 -2.56
C GLU A 174 16.27 -6.29 -1.12
N LYS A 175 17.00 -6.97 -0.24
CA LYS A 175 16.67 -7.05 1.18
C LYS A 175 16.99 -5.70 1.86
N ILE A 176 16.01 -5.14 2.57
CA ILE A 176 16.22 -3.99 3.43
C ILE A 176 16.95 -4.45 4.69
N ASN A 177 17.90 -3.65 5.19
CA ASN A 177 18.64 -3.96 6.41
C ASN A 177 17.78 -3.71 7.67
N ILE A 178 16.70 -4.48 7.78
CA ILE A 178 15.78 -4.48 8.92
C ILE A 178 15.21 -5.88 9.10
N SER A 179 14.87 -6.24 10.33
CA SER A 179 14.25 -7.52 10.68
C SER A 179 13.02 -7.32 11.59
N ASP A 180 12.38 -8.41 11.93
CA ASP A 180 11.25 -8.44 12.85
C ASP A 180 10.04 -7.60 12.43
N ILE A 181 9.86 -7.44 11.13
CA ILE A 181 8.67 -6.83 10.56
C ILE A 181 7.53 -7.86 10.49
N LYS A 182 6.33 -7.43 10.88
CA LYS A 182 5.11 -8.25 10.82
C LYS A 182 4.07 -7.73 9.83
N ASN A 183 4.17 -6.45 9.42
CA ASN A 183 3.26 -5.86 8.45
C ASN A 183 3.96 -4.79 7.61
N ILE A 184 3.53 -4.66 6.36
CA ILE A 184 4.06 -3.71 5.38
C ILE A 184 2.91 -3.05 4.64
N GLU A 185 3.07 -1.76 4.27
CA GLU A 185 2.12 -1.01 3.46
C GLU A 185 2.86 0.06 2.65
N CYS A 186 2.49 0.24 1.38
CA CYS A 186 2.99 1.31 0.54
C CYS A 186 1.97 2.43 0.42
N GLY A 187 2.43 3.68 0.54
CA GLY A 187 1.78 4.82 -0.06
C GLY A 187 2.33 5.10 -1.45
N LYS A 188 2.02 6.24 -2.04
CA LYS A 188 2.45 6.59 -3.40
C LYS A 188 3.98 6.50 -3.54
N THR A 189 4.71 7.28 -2.74
CA THR A 189 6.17 7.43 -2.78
C THR A 189 6.80 7.23 -1.40
N PHE A 190 6.18 6.44 -0.55
CA PHE A 190 6.66 6.11 0.79
C PHE A 190 6.23 4.70 1.20
N THR A 191 6.88 4.20 2.24
CA THR A 191 6.64 2.85 2.78
C THR A 191 6.48 2.91 4.29
N MET A 192 5.49 2.19 4.82
CA MET A 192 5.23 2.00 6.23
C MET A 192 5.43 0.55 6.64
N LEU A 193 6.05 0.34 7.80
CA LEU A 193 6.36 -0.98 8.33
C LEU A 193 5.88 -1.07 9.78
N ILE A 194 5.26 -2.17 10.18
CA ILE A 194 4.97 -2.45 11.59
C ILE A 194 5.86 -3.61 12.04
N ASN A 195 6.65 -3.41 13.09
CA ASN A 195 7.50 -4.45 13.65
C ASN A 195 6.72 -5.39 14.60
N LYS A 196 7.36 -6.49 15.03
CA LYS A 196 6.76 -7.46 15.97
C LYS A 196 6.36 -6.84 17.31
N ASN A 197 7.01 -5.72 17.71
CA ASN A 197 6.67 -4.97 18.93
C ASN A 197 5.54 -3.95 18.72
N ASN A 198 4.78 -4.04 17.62
CA ASN A 198 3.68 -3.14 17.27
C ASN A 198 4.09 -1.67 17.05
N LYS A 199 5.38 -1.40 16.78
CA LYS A 199 5.87 -0.06 16.49
C LYS A 199 5.87 0.21 15.00
N LEU A 200 5.57 1.46 14.63
CA LEU A 200 5.49 1.92 13.25
C LEU A 200 6.81 2.56 12.82
N LEU A 201 7.30 2.14 11.65
CA LEU A 201 8.46 2.71 11.00
C LEU A 201 8.05 3.22 9.61
N ALA A 202 8.74 4.24 9.12
CA ALA A 202 8.49 4.83 7.81
C ALA A 202 9.78 5.15 7.05
N CYS A 203 9.71 5.10 5.72
CA CYS A 203 10.73 5.65 4.82
C CYS A 203 10.09 6.16 3.53
N GLY A 204 10.80 7.02 2.81
CA GLY A 204 10.33 7.63 1.57
C GLY A 204 10.04 9.11 1.68
N ASN A 205 9.20 9.63 0.79
CA ASN A 205 8.84 11.04 0.67
C ASN A 205 8.06 11.56 1.89
N ASN A 206 8.37 12.80 2.32
CA ASN A 206 7.68 13.48 3.42
C ASN A 206 7.24 14.92 3.11
N ASP A 207 7.12 15.32 1.86
CA ASP A 207 6.73 16.70 1.47
C ASP A 207 5.31 17.07 1.95
N LEU A 208 4.46 16.07 2.08
CA LEU A 208 3.09 16.21 2.57
C LEU A 208 2.94 15.80 4.04
N ASN A 209 4.06 15.59 4.76
CA ASN A 209 4.13 15.09 6.13
C ASN A 209 3.54 13.66 6.31
N GLN A 210 3.52 12.87 5.24
CA GLN A 210 2.94 11.53 5.21
C GLN A 210 3.71 10.51 6.05
N LEU A 211 4.98 10.78 6.38
CA LEU A 211 5.77 9.91 7.25
C LEU A 211 5.44 10.07 8.75
N GLY A 212 4.70 11.13 9.12
CA GLY A 212 4.35 11.38 10.54
C GLY A 212 5.49 11.93 11.39
N PHE A 213 6.50 12.54 10.77
CA PHE A 213 7.60 13.23 11.42
C PHE A 213 7.45 14.73 11.27
N ASN A 214 7.70 15.47 12.36
CA ASN A 214 7.87 16.92 12.30
C ASN A 214 9.38 17.21 12.20
N PHE A 215 9.85 17.34 10.98
CA PHE A 215 11.19 17.92 10.78
C PHE A 215 11.09 19.41 11.07
N GLU A 216 11.48 19.85 12.26
CA GLU A 216 11.74 21.28 12.49
C GLU A 216 12.65 21.80 11.37
N LYS A 217 12.33 22.98 10.85
CA LYS A 217 13.17 23.69 9.88
C LYS A 217 14.51 23.99 10.55
N THR A 218 15.37 22.98 10.64
CA THR A 218 16.76 23.20 11.02
C THR A 218 17.38 24.04 9.91
N ASN A 219 18.05 25.12 10.28
CA ASN A 219 18.75 26.06 9.37
C ASN A 219 19.85 25.41 8.51
N ASN A 220 20.03 24.12 8.58
CA ASN A 220 20.88 23.33 7.70
C ASN A 220 20.06 22.98 6.46
N LYS A 221 20.54 23.43 5.29
CA LYS A 221 20.09 23.02 3.95
C LYS A 221 19.93 21.50 3.85
N ARG A 222 18.83 20.94 4.34
CA ARG A 222 18.43 19.59 3.94
C ARG A 222 17.84 19.69 2.54
N ILE A 223 18.46 19.01 1.63
CA ILE A 223 18.11 19.00 0.21
C ILE A 223 16.79 18.26 -0.02
N CYS A 224 16.38 17.34 0.90
CA CYS A 224 15.09 16.66 0.89
C CYS A 224 14.57 16.36 2.31
N ASN A 225 13.24 16.27 2.45
CA ASN A 225 12.57 15.80 3.68
C ASN A 225 12.40 14.27 3.73
N ASP A 226 13.02 13.57 2.82
CA ASP A 226 12.85 12.13 2.60
C ASP A 226 13.68 11.31 3.60
N LEU A 227 13.13 10.17 4.02
CA LEU A 227 13.84 9.19 4.84
C LEU A 227 14.28 8.01 3.98
N ILE A 228 15.59 7.85 3.85
CA ILE A 228 16.20 6.79 3.03
C ILE A 228 16.31 5.44 3.73
N TYR A 229 16.11 5.40 5.05
CA TYR A 229 16.04 4.19 5.87
C TYR A 229 14.75 4.12 6.65
N PRO A 230 14.18 2.92 6.91
CA PRO A 230 13.06 2.78 7.81
C PRO A 230 13.39 3.33 9.19
N THR A 231 12.67 4.38 9.59
CA THR A 231 12.88 5.13 10.83
C THR A 231 11.65 5.03 11.71
N LEU A 232 11.84 4.81 13.02
CA LEU A 232 10.76 4.68 13.99
C LEU A 232 9.99 6.01 14.11
N ILE A 233 8.66 5.95 14.13
CA ILE A 233 7.81 7.12 14.34
C ILE A 233 7.58 7.28 15.85
N ASP A 234 8.25 8.24 16.47
CA ASP A 234 8.26 8.44 17.92
C ASP A 234 6.87 8.74 18.51
N SER A 235 5.97 9.37 17.73
CA SER A 235 4.58 9.63 18.14
C SER A 235 3.81 8.38 18.57
N PHE A 236 4.25 7.19 18.17
CA PHE A 236 3.68 5.90 18.55
C PHE A 236 4.55 5.10 19.51
N SER A 237 5.54 5.73 20.17
CA SER A 237 6.43 5.04 21.12
C SER A 237 5.68 4.38 22.29
N THR A 238 4.59 5.02 22.77
CA THR A 238 3.75 4.53 23.89
C THR A 238 2.51 3.75 23.43
N PHE A 239 2.25 3.66 22.13
CA PHE A 239 1.06 3.01 21.59
C PHE A 239 1.42 1.72 20.83
N GLU A 240 0.42 0.87 20.65
CA GLU A 240 0.50 -0.29 19.75
C GLU A 240 -0.25 -0.04 18.44
N VAL A 241 0.47 -0.07 17.33
CA VAL A 241 -0.13 0.02 16.00
C VAL A 241 -0.61 -1.36 15.55
N LYS A 242 -1.92 -1.51 15.35
CA LYS A 242 -2.54 -2.76 14.87
C LYS A 242 -2.57 -2.86 13.35
N LYS A 243 -3.08 -1.81 12.71
CA LYS A 243 -3.23 -1.73 11.25
C LYS A 243 -2.76 -0.37 10.78
N ILE A 244 -2.30 -0.33 9.56
CA ILE A 244 -1.94 0.86 8.81
C ILE A 244 -2.57 0.77 7.42
N SER A 245 -3.04 1.88 6.87
CA SER A 245 -3.40 2.02 5.48
C SER A 245 -2.87 3.34 4.95
N CYS A 246 -2.29 3.29 3.75
CA CYS A 246 -1.62 4.41 3.12
C CYS A 246 -2.35 4.81 1.85
N GLY A 247 -2.60 6.12 1.70
CA GLY A 247 -3.09 6.72 0.47
C GLY A 247 -1.96 7.32 -0.36
N GLU A 248 -2.28 8.27 -1.22
CA GLU A 248 -1.27 8.94 -2.05
C GLU A 248 -0.26 9.73 -1.21
N GLY A 249 -0.72 10.51 -0.24
CA GLY A 249 0.13 11.31 0.65
C GLY A 249 -0.43 11.42 2.07
N HIS A 250 -1.25 10.47 2.52
CA HIS A 250 -1.82 10.44 3.86
C HIS A 250 -1.88 9.02 4.38
N CYS A 251 -2.04 8.89 5.69
CA CYS A 251 -2.11 7.60 6.39
C CYS A 251 -3.24 7.57 7.40
N LEU A 252 -3.81 6.38 7.58
CA LEU A 252 -4.66 6.00 8.70
C LEU A 252 -4.00 4.86 9.48
N ALA A 253 -4.13 4.86 10.80
CA ALA A 253 -3.71 3.75 11.65
C ALA A 253 -4.75 3.41 12.70
N ILE A 254 -4.99 2.11 12.93
CA ILE A 254 -5.72 1.62 14.10
C ILE A 254 -4.70 1.43 15.23
N ILE A 255 -4.91 2.16 16.32
CA ILE A 255 -4.04 2.20 17.50
C ILE A 255 -4.76 1.59 18.69
N ASN A 256 -4.06 0.74 19.46
CA ASN A 256 -4.48 0.39 20.80
C ASN A 256 -3.83 1.35 21.80
N ASP A 257 -4.62 2.00 22.59
CA ASP A 257 -4.13 2.74 23.75
C ASP A 257 -3.93 1.77 24.91
N ILE A 258 -2.67 1.54 25.26
CA ILE A 258 -2.28 0.63 26.36
C ILE A 258 -2.68 1.25 27.72
N SER A 259 -2.71 2.59 27.81
CA SER A 259 -3.00 3.33 29.04
C SER A 259 -4.49 3.39 29.39
N PHE A 260 -5.40 3.22 28.43
CA PHE A 260 -6.85 3.26 28.60
C PHE A 260 -7.53 1.94 28.22
N SER A 261 -7.28 0.87 28.97
CA SER A 261 -8.01 -0.42 28.90
C SER A 261 -8.30 -0.96 27.49
N GLY A 262 -7.40 -0.76 26.53
CA GLY A 262 -7.47 -1.36 25.19
C GLY A 262 -8.50 -0.71 24.26
N VAL A 263 -8.88 0.54 24.48
CA VAL A 263 -9.72 1.30 23.55
C VAL A 263 -8.97 1.50 22.24
N GLN A 264 -9.63 1.11 21.15
CA GLN A 264 -9.09 1.31 19.80
C GLN A 264 -9.47 2.68 19.27
N ASN A 265 -8.50 3.40 18.71
CA ASN A 265 -8.71 4.67 18.04
C ASN A 265 -8.11 4.63 16.64
N VAL A 266 -8.73 5.38 15.71
CA VAL A 266 -8.15 5.64 14.39
C VAL A 266 -7.40 6.97 14.44
N TRP A 267 -6.16 6.93 14.01
CA TRP A 267 -5.29 8.10 13.90
C TRP A 267 -5.02 8.39 12.42
N SER A 268 -4.89 9.68 12.08
CA SER A 268 -4.65 10.13 10.72
C SER A 268 -3.59 11.23 10.66
N TRP A 269 -2.83 11.29 9.55
CA TRP A 269 -1.80 12.32 9.31
C TRP A 269 -1.44 12.41 7.83
N GLY A 270 -0.70 13.47 7.45
CA GLY A 270 -0.25 13.72 6.10
C GLY A 270 -1.09 14.77 5.37
N ASN A 271 -1.28 14.59 4.07
CA ASN A 271 -2.07 15.46 3.21
C ASN A 271 -3.55 15.49 3.62
N ASN A 272 -4.12 16.69 3.62
CA ASN A 272 -5.53 16.89 3.99
C ASN A 272 -6.27 17.89 3.10
N LYS A 273 -5.74 18.14 1.90
CA LYS A 273 -6.30 19.14 0.98
C LYS A 273 -7.78 18.94 0.68
N PHE A 274 -8.24 17.69 0.71
CA PHE A 274 -9.61 17.29 0.41
C PHE A 274 -10.38 16.80 1.64
N GLY A 275 -9.86 17.02 2.87
CA GLY A 275 -10.48 16.54 4.10
C GLY A 275 -10.29 15.05 4.39
N GLN A 276 -9.39 14.36 3.67
CA GLN A 276 -9.17 12.91 3.76
C GLN A 276 -8.71 12.41 5.12
N LEU A 277 -8.29 13.30 6.05
CA LEU A 277 -7.90 12.94 7.40
C LEU A 277 -9.07 12.87 8.39
N GLY A 278 -10.27 13.35 8.02
CA GLY A 278 -11.42 13.36 8.93
C GLY A 278 -11.20 14.20 10.20
N GLN A 279 -10.39 15.26 10.13
CA GLN A 279 -9.98 16.10 11.27
C GLN A 279 -10.82 17.38 11.42
N GLY A 280 -11.95 17.48 10.70
CA GLY A 280 -12.80 18.68 10.71
C GLY A 280 -12.18 19.91 10.02
N SER A 281 -11.08 19.73 9.29
CA SER A 281 -10.37 20.78 8.53
C SER A 281 -9.76 20.22 7.26
N THR A 282 -9.21 21.09 6.41
CA THR A 282 -8.44 20.72 5.20
C THR A 282 -6.93 21.00 5.37
N THR A 283 -6.48 21.31 6.58
CA THR A 283 -5.07 21.56 6.87
C THR A 283 -4.29 20.26 6.97
N LYS A 284 -3.11 20.19 6.34
CA LYS A 284 -2.22 19.03 6.47
C LYS A 284 -1.76 18.83 7.92
N VAL A 285 -1.59 17.60 8.33
CA VAL A 285 -1.24 17.21 9.70
C VAL A 285 0.13 16.54 9.71
N SER A 286 1.10 17.15 10.39
CA SER A 286 2.50 16.69 10.39
C SER A 286 2.73 15.48 11.30
N LEU A 287 2.09 15.47 12.46
CA LEU A 287 2.19 14.37 13.42
C LEU A 287 0.88 13.60 13.47
N PRO A 288 0.91 12.28 13.65
CA PRO A 288 -0.28 11.48 13.84
C PRO A 288 -1.19 12.04 14.93
N LYS A 289 -2.50 12.13 14.65
CA LYS A 289 -3.52 12.60 15.58
C LYS A 289 -4.77 11.71 15.53
N PRO A 290 -5.47 11.52 16.65
CA PRO A 290 -6.76 10.81 16.64
C PRO A 290 -7.79 11.57 15.82
N MET A 291 -8.67 10.84 15.12
CA MET A 291 -9.78 11.42 14.36
C MET A 291 -10.88 11.89 15.31
N TYR A 292 -11.21 13.20 15.28
CA TYR A 292 -12.13 13.82 16.24
C TYR A 292 -13.55 13.26 16.20
N LEU A 293 -14.09 12.94 15.03
CA LEU A 293 -15.45 12.40 14.89
C LEU A 293 -15.67 11.05 15.56
N LEU A 294 -14.60 10.37 15.94
CA LEU A 294 -14.64 9.06 16.59
C LEU A 294 -14.37 9.14 18.11
N THR A 295 -13.92 10.29 18.61
CA THR A 295 -13.62 10.50 20.04
C THR A 295 -14.87 10.84 20.87
N ASP A 296 -15.90 11.44 20.27
CA ASP A 296 -17.16 11.77 20.95
C ASP A 296 -18.02 10.53 21.24
N TYR A 297 -17.71 9.39 20.63
CA TYR A 297 -18.33 8.09 20.91
C TYR A 297 -17.68 7.33 22.09
N ASN A 298 -17.06 8.03 23.05
CA ASN A 298 -16.43 7.44 24.24
C ASN A 298 -17.35 6.56 25.11
N ASN A 299 -18.65 6.55 24.86
CA ASN A 299 -19.61 5.66 25.53
C ASN A 299 -19.78 4.30 24.82
N TYR A 300 -19.22 4.10 23.65
CA TYR A 300 -19.38 2.87 22.87
C TYR A 300 -18.07 2.07 22.85
N LYS A 301 -18.06 0.90 23.48
CA LYS A 301 -16.98 -0.11 23.40
C LYS A 301 -16.93 -0.75 21.99
N HIS A 302 -16.83 0.06 20.93
CA HIS A 302 -16.73 -0.45 19.58
C HIS A 302 -15.27 -0.58 19.17
N GLY A 303 -14.95 -1.64 18.43
CA GLY A 303 -13.65 -1.81 17.80
C GLY A 303 -13.71 -1.34 16.35
N PHE A 304 -12.55 -1.00 15.78
CA PHE A 304 -12.40 -0.79 14.34
C PHE A 304 -11.92 -2.09 13.70
N ASP A 305 -12.62 -2.55 12.65
CA ASP A 305 -12.25 -3.77 11.93
C ASP A 305 -11.27 -3.47 10.81
N GLU A 306 -11.60 -2.49 9.97
CA GLU A 306 -10.84 -2.15 8.78
C GLU A 306 -10.68 -0.64 8.59
N ILE A 307 -9.56 -0.28 7.99
CA ILE A 307 -9.28 1.04 7.45
C ILE A 307 -8.75 0.88 6.03
N SER A 308 -9.11 1.79 5.14
CA SER A 308 -8.64 1.81 3.76
C SER A 308 -8.45 3.24 3.28
N CYS A 309 -7.31 3.51 2.66
CA CYS A 309 -7.01 4.77 2.01
C CYS A 309 -6.99 4.59 0.50
N GLY A 310 -7.64 5.49 -0.22
CA GLY A 310 -7.45 5.68 -1.65
C GLY A 310 -6.50 6.85 -1.93
N GLY A 311 -6.50 7.40 -3.14
CA GLY A 311 -5.65 8.55 -3.48
C GLY A 311 -5.91 9.75 -2.56
N PHE A 312 -7.18 10.17 -2.48
CA PHE A 312 -7.61 11.37 -1.75
C PHE A 312 -8.82 11.16 -0.85
N HIS A 313 -9.10 9.93 -0.42
CA HIS A 313 -10.20 9.60 0.48
C HIS A 313 -9.80 8.50 1.45
N SER A 314 -10.55 8.37 2.53
CA SER A 314 -10.35 7.38 3.60
C SER A 314 -11.67 6.74 3.98
N LEU A 315 -11.63 5.47 4.31
CA LEU A 315 -12.77 4.70 4.81
C LEU A 315 -12.38 3.99 6.11
N CYS A 316 -13.32 3.95 7.06
CA CYS A 316 -13.21 3.20 8.30
C CYS A 316 -14.43 2.31 8.48
N LEU A 317 -14.22 1.03 8.76
CA LEU A 317 -15.28 0.10 9.11
C LEU A 317 -15.31 -0.11 10.62
N ILE A 318 -16.47 0.16 11.22
CA ILE A 318 -16.72 0.02 12.66
C ILE A 318 -17.45 -1.29 12.91
N LYS A 319 -16.98 -2.07 13.89
CA LYS A 319 -17.63 -3.32 14.32
C LYS A 319 -18.70 -3.01 15.37
N TYR A 320 -19.95 -3.27 15.03
CA TYR A 320 -21.03 -3.26 16.02
C TYR A 320 -21.05 -4.59 16.79
N LYS A 321 -21.09 -4.53 18.13
CA LYS A 321 -21.46 -5.70 18.96
C LYS A 321 -22.98 -5.81 19.01
N GLU A 322 -23.52 -6.96 18.61
CA GLU A 322 -24.97 -7.24 18.43
C GLU A 322 -25.85 -7.13 19.68
N ASN A 323 -25.37 -6.70 20.84
CA ASN A 323 -26.15 -6.73 22.09
C ASN A 323 -26.27 -5.34 22.74
N ILE A 324 -26.87 -4.36 22.00
CA ILE A 324 -27.30 -3.10 22.64
C ILE A 324 -28.74 -2.84 22.18
N ASN A 325 -29.67 -2.79 23.16
CA ASN A 325 -31.01 -2.24 22.95
C ASN A 325 -30.88 -0.77 22.56
N TRP A 326 -31.05 -0.48 21.27
CA TRP A 326 -30.95 0.86 20.71
C TRP A 326 -32.13 1.70 21.15
N ILE A 327 -31.87 2.81 21.81
CA ILE A 327 -32.78 3.97 21.80
C ILE A 327 -32.41 4.69 20.50
N TYR A 328 -33.25 4.53 19.48
CA TYR A 328 -33.10 5.17 18.18
C TYR A 328 -33.28 6.68 18.32
N ASP A 329 -32.20 7.43 18.11
CA ASP A 329 -32.28 8.86 17.88
C ASP A 329 -32.50 9.12 16.36
N ASP A 330 -33.26 10.15 16.03
CA ASP A 330 -33.68 10.45 14.64
C ASP A 330 -32.51 10.69 13.66
N PHE A 331 -31.31 10.89 14.18
CA PHE A 331 -30.10 11.10 13.39
C PHE A 331 -29.61 9.82 12.72
N ASP A 332 -29.71 8.67 13.39
CA ASP A 332 -29.24 7.37 12.88
C ASP A 332 -30.13 6.84 11.74
N LYS A 333 -31.42 7.16 11.75
CA LYS A 333 -32.34 6.81 10.67
C LYS A 333 -32.00 7.47 9.33
N LYS A 334 -31.42 8.68 9.37
CA LYS A 334 -30.99 9.38 8.14
C LYS A 334 -29.74 8.74 7.52
N ILE A 335 -28.79 8.28 8.31
CA ILE A 335 -27.54 7.64 7.82
C ILE A 335 -27.85 6.27 7.22
N VAL A 336 -28.63 5.44 7.91
CA VAL A 336 -29.06 4.12 7.40
C VAL A 336 -29.84 4.28 6.09
N LYS A 337 -30.73 5.26 6.00
CA LYS A 337 -31.49 5.55 4.78
C LYS A 337 -30.62 6.01 3.61
N ILE A 338 -29.56 6.78 3.88
CA ILE A 338 -28.58 7.19 2.86
C ILE A 338 -27.78 5.98 2.35
N ILE A 339 -27.40 5.06 3.22
CA ILE A 339 -26.65 3.83 2.84
C ILE A 339 -27.54 2.90 2.00
N GLU A 340 -28.79 2.75 2.35
CA GLU A 340 -29.79 1.98 1.57
C GLU A 340 -30.11 2.61 0.21
N GLU A 341 -30.20 3.94 0.13
CA GLU A 341 -30.45 4.68 -1.11
C GLU A 341 -29.23 4.67 -2.06
N ILE A 342 -28.01 4.55 -1.55
CA ILE A 342 -26.78 4.45 -2.37
C ILE A 342 -26.52 3.01 -2.85
N GLY A 343 -27.23 2.00 -2.33
CA GLY A 343 -27.16 0.61 -2.79
C GLY A 343 -25.81 -0.06 -2.54
N ILE A 344 -25.10 0.31 -1.47
CA ILE A 344 -23.87 -0.34 -1.05
C ILE A 344 -24.24 -1.47 -0.05
N TYR A 345 -24.31 -2.68 -0.57
CA TYR A 345 -24.38 -3.91 0.20
C TYR A 345 -23.05 -4.65 0.16
#